data_8c1c64c08e3bc573bdcc291ccf1021fc
#
_entry.id   8c1c64c08e3bc573bdcc291ccf1021fc
#
_cell.length_a   1.000
_cell.length_b   1.000
_cell.length_c   1.000
_cell.angle_alpha   90.00
_cell.angle_beta   90.00
_cell.angle_gamma   90.00
#
_symmetry.space_group_name_H-M   'P 1'
#
loop_
_entity.id
_entity.type
_entity.pdbx_description
1 polymer ?
#
loop_
_entity_poly.entity_id
_entity_poly.type
_entity_poly.pdbx_seq_one_letter_code
_entity_poly.pdbx_strand_id
1 'polypeptide(L)'
;MSKLYPVGVQNFEGLIHDGYVYVDKTAQIYELFNTNKYYFLSRPRRFGKSLLLSTLEAYAQGKKELFKGLALEKLEKDWTVYPVLHLDLNTQKYDTPESLTNVLEENVQNWEVLYGASSSEIGVARRFQGIIRRACEQTGRRVVILIDEYDKPMLQAIGNEALQNEYRGTLKAFYGALKSMDGCIRFALLTGVTKFGKVSVFSDLNNLRDISMIDQYAEICGISEKEIYTYFEEDIHELAAATGMSYEEACAELKTNYDGYHFTENAIGMYNPFSLLNTFANRRFGSYWFETGTPTYLVELLKLHHYPIEELEHIVTSQPVLDSIDTASTDPIPVIYQSGYLTIKGYNKMFENYTLGFPNREVEQGFFKFLLPNYASVSVSKSPYQIQCFVEEVMAGKVDDFFERLKTMFADIPYELARDREVHYQNILYIIFKLMGFYVQVEYRTNRGRIDLVLQTQDYVYIMEFRLNGSADEALAQIREKGYAAPFAKDSRTVYKIGVNFSDELRNIQEVKVEMGQ
;
A
#
# COMPACT_ATOMS: atom_id res chain seq x y z
N MET A 1 -10.66 33.31 2.49
CA MET A 1 -11.55 32.16 2.29
C MET A 1 -10.84 30.95 2.87
N SER A 2 -11.55 30.05 3.53
CA SER A 2 -10.91 28.80 4.00
C SER A 2 -10.44 27.99 2.80
N LYS A 3 -9.24 27.46 2.87
CA LYS A 3 -8.64 26.61 1.85
C LYS A 3 -9.47 25.31 1.69
N LEU A 4 -9.75 24.90 0.46
CA LEU A 4 -10.49 23.67 0.17
C LEU A 4 -9.52 22.55 -0.19
N TYR A 5 -9.60 21.43 0.55
CA TYR A 5 -8.72 20.28 0.33
C TYR A 5 -9.43 19.23 -0.53
N PRO A 6 -8.84 18.75 -1.63
CA PRO A 6 -9.47 17.83 -2.56
C PRO A 6 -9.41 16.37 -2.03
N VAL A 7 -9.94 16.13 -0.83
CA VAL A 7 -9.99 14.80 -0.25
C VAL A 7 -10.92 13.91 -1.07
N GLY A 8 -10.35 12.95 -1.82
CA GLY A 8 -11.10 12.05 -2.67
C GLY A 8 -11.62 12.65 -3.98
N VAL A 9 -11.28 13.90 -4.30
CA VAL A 9 -11.63 14.54 -5.59
C VAL A 9 -10.67 14.02 -6.66
N GLN A 10 -11.24 13.44 -7.73
CA GLN A 10 -10.47 12.82 -8.83
C GLN A 10 -10.64 13.57 -10.16
N ASN A 11 -11.66 14.40 -10.29
CA ASN A 11 -11.95 15.16 -11.50
C ASN A 11 -11.21 16.51 -11.46
N PHE A 12 -10.26 16.70 -12.38
CA PHE A 12 -9.44 17.90 -12.46
C PHE A 12 -10.25 19.17 -12.76
N GLU A 13 -11.20 19.09 -13.69
CA GLU A 13 -12.04 20.21 -14.06
C GLU A 13 -12.87 20.72 -12.88
N GLY A 14 -13.55 19.81 -12.18
CA GLY A 14 -14.29 20.14 -10.96
C GLY A 14 -13.38 20.69 -9.86
N LEU A 15 -12.18 20.09 -9.68
CA LEU A 15 -11.22 20.56 -8.70
C LEU A 15 -10.81 22.03 -8.93
N ILE A 16 -10.52 22.39 -10.17
CA ILE A 16 -10.14 23.78 -10.53
C ILE A 16 -11.33 24.73 -10.42
N HIS A 17 -12.50 24.37 -10.94
CA HIS A 17 -13.70 25.21 -10.90
C HIS A 17 -14.18 25.52 -9.48
N ASP A 18 -14.11 24.52 -8.59
CA ASP A 18 -14.54 24.66 -7.20
C ASP A 18 -13.47 25.32 -6.32
N GLY A 19 -12.29 25.61 -6.87
CA GLY A 19 -11.22 26.31 -6.17
C GLY A 19 -10.49 25.48 -5.11
N TYR A 20 -10.42 24.17 -5.26
CA TYR A 20 -9.60 23.31 -4.43
C TYR A 20 -8.09 23.54 -4.65
N VAL A 21 -7.30 23.22 -3.64
CA VAL A 21 -5.85 23.21 -3.77
C VAL A 21 -5.40 22.16 -4.78
N TYR A 22 -4.62 22.54 -5.75
CA TYR A 22 -3.98 21.64 -6.71
C TYR A 22 -2.45 21.72 -6.57
N VAL A 23 -1.81 20.62 -6.24
CA VAL A 23 -0.33 20.51 -6.28
C VAL A 23 0.07 20.30 -7.73
N ASP A 24 0.74 21.29 -8.31
CA ASP A 24 0.99 21.37 -9.75
C ASP A 24 2.00 20.32 -10.23
N LYS A 25 1.51 19.29 -10.92
CA LYS A 25 2.30 18.25 -11.61
C LYS A 25 2.32 18.45 -13.13
N THR A 26 1.78 19.57 -13.63
CA THR A 26 1.51 19.74 -15.06
C THR A 26 2.78 19.86 -15.92
N ALA A 27 3.92 20.24 -15.34
CA ALA A 27 5.20 20.19 -16.05
C ALA A 27 5.60 18.75 -16.41
N GLN A 28 5.46 17.81 -15.48
CA GLN A 28 5.74 16.39 -15.71
C GLN A 28 4.72 15.76 -16.67
N ILE A 29 3.46 16.18 -16.60
CA ILE A 29 2.39 15.77 -17.52
C ILE A 29 2.73 16.21 -18.96
N TYR A 30 3.19 17.45 -19.15
CA TYR A 30 3.63 17.95 -20.46
C TYR A 30 4.78 17.09 -21.02
N GLU A 31 5.78 16.82 -20.21
CA GLU A 31 6.92 16.00 -20.59
C GLU A 31 6.50 14.57 -20.94
N LEU A 32 5.66 13.93 -20.10
CA LEU A 32 5.13 12.60 -20.32
C LEU A 32 4.40 12.51 -21.68
N PHE A 33 3.51 13.46 -21.96
CA PHE A 33 2.69 13.50 -23.16
C PHE A 33 3.52 13.70 -24.45
N ASN A 34 4.68 14.37 -24.34
CA ASN A 34 5.51 14.74 -25.49
C ASN A 34 6.76 13.89 -25.70
N THR A 35 7.10 12.98 -24.77
CA THR A 35 8.34 12.20 -24.87
C THR A 35 8.15 10.84 -25.51
N ASN A 36 7.11 10.09 -25.14
CA ASN A 36 6.85 8.75 -25.72
C ASN A 36 5.32 8.57 -25.90
N LYS A 37 4.92 7.40 -26.36
CA LYS A 37 3.55 7.13 -26.80
C LYS A 37 2.78 6.23 -25.84
N TYR A 38 3.40 5.17 -25.32
CA TYR A 38 2.75 4.16 -24.50
C TYR A 38 3.41 4.09 -23.14
N TYR A 39 2.62 4.30 -22.11
CA TYR A 39 3.10 4.30 -20.73
C TYR A 39 2.26 3.42 -19.83
N PHE A 40 2.93 2.86 -18.85
CA PHE A 40 2.37 2.15 -17.72
C PHE A 40 2.85 2.78 -16.41
N LEU A 41 1.93 2.99 -15.47
CA LEU A 41 2.23 3.53 -14.14
C LEU A 41 1.48 2.74 -13.06
N SER A 42 2.21 2.09 -12.15
CA SER A 42 1.64 1.60 -10.90
C SER A 42 2.00 2.53 -9.74
N ARG A 43 1.01 2.81 -8.90
CA ARG A 43 1.15 3.53 -7.62
C ARG A 43 0.14 2.98 -6.63
N PRO A 44 0.42 3.01 -5.33
CA PRO A 44 -0.55 2.64 -4.32
C PRO A 44 -1.86 3.41 -4.50
N ARG A 45 -2.95 2.88 -3.96
CA ARG A 45 -4.23 3.61 -3.96
C ARG A 45 -4.10 4.94 -3.21
N ARG A 46 -4.93 5.92 -3.61
CA ARG A 46 -4.96 7.28 -3.02
C ARG A 46 -3.72 8.14 -3.27
N PHE A 47 -2.89 7.79 -4.26
CA PHE A 47 -1.73 8.58 -4.67
C PHE A 47 -2.01 9.60 -5.78
N GLY A 48 -3.25 9.69 -6.28
CA GLY A 48 -3.62 10.68 -7.28
C GLY A 48 -3.54 10.18 -8.74
N LYS A 49 -3.52 8.86 -9.00
CA LYS A 49 -3.53 8.28 -10.36
C LYS A 49 -4.71 8.77 -11.22
N SER A 50 -5.93 8.66 -10.68
CA SER A 50 -7.15 9.09 -11.39
C SER A 50 -7.16 10.60 -11.66
N LEU A 51 -6.64 11.42 -10.73
CA LEU A 51 -6.45 12.86 -10.93
C LEU A 51 -5.43 13.13 -12.04
N LEU A 52 -4.33 12.38 -12.10
CA LEU A 52 -3.35 12.46 -13.18
C LEU A 52 -4.00 12.17 -14.55
N LEU A 53 -4.82 11.12 -14.64
CA LEU A 53 -5.54 10.79 -15.88
C LEU A 53 -6.56 11.88 -16.24
N SER A 54 -7.32 12.38 -15.27
CA SER A 54 -8.27 13.47 -15.49
C SER A 54 -7.58 14.78 -15.94
N THR A 55 -6.39 15.07 -15.41
CA THR A 55 -5.59 16.22 -15.86
C THR A 55 -5.08 16.04 -17.29
N LEU A 56 -4.60 14.82 -17.63
CA LEU A 56 -4.19 14.46 -19.00
C LEU A 56 -5.36 14.54 -19.98
N GLU A 57 -6.54 14.10 -19.57
CA GLU A 57 -7.77 14.20 -20.38
C GLU A 57 -8.11 15.66 -20.69
N ALA A 58 -8.14 16.51 -19.67
CA ALA A 58 -8.40 17.95 -19.85
C ALA A 58 -7.34 18.60 -20.76
N TYR A 59 -6.07 18.23 -20.61
CA TYR A 59 -5.00 18.70 -21.49
C TYR A 59 -5.19 18.23 -22.93
N ALA A 60 -5.43 16.93 -23.15
CA ALA A 60 -5.66 16.39 -24.49
C ALA A 60 -6.92 16.93 -25.17
N GLN A 61 -7.94 17.32 -24.39
CA GLN A 61 -9.14 18.01 -24.86
C GLN A 61 -8.94 19.51 -25.14
N GLY A 62 -7.72 20.05 -24.91
CA GLY A 62 -7.38 21.45 -25.19
C GLY A 62 -8.06 22.47 -24.27
N LYS A 63 -8.47 22.06 -23.05
CA LYS A 63 -9.16 22.93 -22.05
C LYS A 63 -8.20 23.90 -21.37
N LYS A 64 -7.63 24.81 -22.15
CA LYS A 64 -6.56 25.74 -21.75
C LYS A 64 -6.88 26.53 -20.48
N GLU A 65 -8.13 26.95 -20.31
CA GLU A 65 -8.60 27.77 -19.19
C GLU A 65 -8.38 27.12 -17.83
N LEU A 66 -8.42 25.77 -17.77
CA LEU A 66 -8.21 25.02 -16.52
C LEU A 66 -6.73 25.05 -16.05
N PHE A 67 -5.82 25.37 -16.95
CA PHE A 67 -4.37 25.36 -16.67
C PHE A 67 -3.81 26.76 -16.37
N LYS A 68 -4.68 27.76 -16.24
CA LYS A 68 -4.26 29.12 -15.93
C LYS A 68 -3.49 29.18 -14.61
N GLY A 69 -2.26 29.72 -14.67
CA GLY A 69 -1.36 29.82 -13.53
C GLY A 69 -0.53 28.55 -13.26
N LEU A 70 -0.82 27.43 -13.93
CA LEU A 70 -0.05 26.19 -13.81
C LEU A 70 1.13 26.15 -14.80
N ALA A 71 2.09 25.28 -14.56
CA ALA A 71 3.30 25.15 -15.39
C ALA A 71 2.99 24.86 -16.86
N LEU A 72 1.97 24.06 -17.15
CA LEU A 72 1.55 23.69 -18.50
C LEU A 72 1.14 24.91 -19.35
N GLU A 73 0.52 25.92 -18.75
CA GLU A 73 0.14 27.15 -19.48
C GLU A 73 1.33 27.82 -20.17
N LYS A 74 2.50 27.75 -19.54
CA LYS A 74 3.75 28.35 -20.07
C LYS A 74 4.45 27.45 -21.08
N LEU A 75 4.29 26.14 -20.95
CA LEU A 75 4.98 25.12 -21.74
C LEU A 75 4.25 24.83 -23.05
N GLU A 76 2.91 24.71 -23.02
CA GLU A 76 2.10 24.38 -24.19
C GLU A 76 1.74 25.65 -24.99
N LYS A 77 1.92 25.56 -26.31
CA LYS A 77 1.66 26.70 -27.22
C LYS A 77 0.47 26.45 -28.13
N ASP A 78 0.30 25.20 -28.57
CA ASP A 78 -0.64 24.88 -29.65
C ASP A 78 -2.02 24.49 -29.17
N TRP A 79 -2.13 23.95 -27.95
CA TRP A 79 -3.38 23.48 -27.33
C TRP A 79 -4.23 22.63 -28.28
N THR A 80 -3.55 21.70 -28.95
CA THR A 80 -4.19 20.81 -29.92
C THR A 80 -5.24 19.92 -29.25
N VAL A 81 -6.44 19.89 -29.81
CA VAL A 81 -7.54 19.03 -29.35
C VAL A 81 -7.42 17.64 -29.95
N TYR A 82 -7.40 16.63 -29.12
CA TYR A 82 -7.37 15.21 -29.50
C TYR A 82 -8.66 14.50 -29.07
N PRO A 83 -9.14 13.50 -29.84
CA PRO A 83 -10.18 12.62 -29.33
C PRO A 83 -9.61 11.76 -28.18
N VAL A 84 -10.34 11.68 -27.07
CA VAL A 84 -9.95 10.95 -25.87
C VAL A 84 -10.90 9.77 -25.65
N LEU A 85 -10.35 8.58 -25.43
CA LEU A 85 -11.05 7.39 -24.99
C LEU A 85 -10.57 7.06 -23.58
N HIS A 86 -11.39 7.34 -22.58
CA HIS A 86 -11.10 7.10 -21.17
C HIS A 86 -11.90 5.89 -20.67
N LEU A 87 -11.21 4.88 -20.17
CA LEU A 87 -11.76 3.67 -19.57
C LEU A 87 -11.39 3.60 -18.09
N ASP A 88 -12.38 3.63 -17.22
CA ASP A 88 -12.21 3.38 -15.79
C ASP A 88 -12.78 1.98 -15.45
N LEU A 89 -11.90 1.08 -14.98
CA LEU A 89 -12.30 -0.27 -14.55
C LEU A 89 -12.70 -0.33 -13.07
N ASN A 90 -12.77 0.80 -12.37
CA ASN A 90 -13.19 0.87 -10.97
C ASN A 90 -14.72 1.00 -10.78
N THR A 91 -15.52 0.71 -11.80
CA THR A 91 -16.95 1.03 -11.83
C THR A 91 -17.85 -0.02 -11.21
N GLN A 92 -17.40 -1.28 -11.11
CA GLN A 92 -18.21 -2.38 -10.57
C GLN A 92 -17.39 -3.47 -9.86
N LYS A 93 -18.10 -4.48 -9.32
CA LYS A 93 -17.55 -5.71 -8.77
C LYS A 93 -17.26 -6.72 -9.89
N TYR A 94 -16.12 -7.40 -9.81
CA TYR A 94 -15.67 -8.40 -10.78
C TYR A 94 -15.70 -9.79 -10.14
N ASP A 95 -16.87 -10.41 -10.11
CA ASP A 95 -17.10 -11.73 -9.49
C ASP A 95 -17.71 -12.78 -10.43
N THR A 96 -18.06 -12.39 -11.67
CA THR A 96 -18.54 -13.30 -12.72
C THR A 96 -17.81 -13.08 -14.04
N PRO A 97 -17.76 -14.08 -14.93
CA PRO A 97 -17.14 -13.95 -16.25
C PRO A 97 -17.61 -12.74 -17.06
N GLU A 98 -18.90 -12.45 -16.98
CA GLU A 98 -19.56 -11.38 -17.75
C GLU A 98 -19.25 -9.98 -17.19
N SER A 99 -18.87 -9.87 -15.92
CA SER A 99 -18.65 -8.58 -15.26
C SER A 99 -17.69 -7.68 -16.05
N LEU A 100 -16.53 -8.22 -16.46
CA LEU A 100 -15.56 -7.46 -17.24
C LEU A 100 -16.09 -7.11 -18.65
N THR A 101 -16.70 -8.10 -19.33
CA THR A 101 -17.23 -7.89 -20.66
C THR A 101 -18.32 -6.82 -20.68
N ASN A 102 -19.19 -6.79 -19.67
CA ASN A 102 -20.25 -5.78 -19.55
C ASN A 102 -19.68 -4.36 -19.43
N VAL A 103 -18.64 -4.14 -18.62
CA VAL A 103 -17.99 -2.81 -18.52
C VAL A 103 -17.37 -2.40 -19.85
N LEU A 104 -16.68 -3.32 -20.52
CA LEU A 104 -16.07 -3.02 -21.81
C LEU A 104 -17.14 -2.74 -22.87
N GLU A 105 -18.25 -3.49 -22.90
CA GLU A 105 -19.39 -3.28 -23.80
C GLU A 105 -20.03 -1.91 -23.58
N GLU A 106 -20.28 -1.51 -22.34
CA GLU A 106 -20.86 -0.20 -22.00
C GLU A 106 -19.99 0.95 -22.52
N ASN A 107 -18.68 0.90 -22.24
CA ASN A 107 -17.76 1.92 -22.71
C ASN A 107 -17.66 1.97 -24.24
N VAL A 108 -17.59 0.80 -24.89
CA VAL A 108 -17.58 0.69 -26.36
C VAL A 108 -18.85 1.28 -26.93
N GLN A 109 -20.04 0.99 -26.39
CA GLN A 109 -21.32 1.57 -26.81
C GLN A 109 -21.35 3.10 -26.68
N ASN A 110 -20.86 3.63 -25.57
CA ASN A 110 -20.76 5.08 -25.36
C ASN A 110 -19.86 5.76 -26.41
N TRP A 111 -18.72 5.13 -26.75
CA TRP A 111 -17.84 5.66 -27.81
C TRP A 111 -18.43 5.47 -29.21
N GLU A 112 -19.20 4.43 -29.46
CA GLU A 112 -19.92 4.26 -30.73
C GLU A 112 -21.00 5.33 -30.94
N VAL A 113 -21.62 5.83 -29.89
CA VAL A 113 -22.52 6.99 -29.98
C VAL A 113 -21.78 8.22 -30.53
N LEU A 114 -20.51 8.40 -30.15
CA LEU A 114 -19.69 9.54 -30.56
C LEU A 114 -19.08 9.37 -31.96
N TYR A 115 -18.56 8.16 -32.27
CA TYR A 115 -17.75 7.92 -33.46
C TYR A 115 -18.38 6.95 -34.45
N GLY A 116 -19.60 6.47 -34.17
CA GLY A 116 -20.31 5.51 -35.01
C GLY A 116 -19.91 4.05 -34.77
N ALA A 117 -20.75 3.14 -35.29
CA ALA A 117 -20.59 1.69 -35.22
C ALA A 117 -20.54 1.05 -36.61
N SER A 118 -20.00 -0.17 -36.71
CA SER A 118 -20.05 -0.98 -37.93
C SER A 118 -20.53 -2.41 -37.62
N SER A 119 -21.50 -2.90 -38.40
CA SER A 119 -22.03 -4.25 -38.24
C SER A 119 -21.04 -5.37 -38.52
N SER A 120 -19.92 -5.06 -39.17
CA SER A 120 -18.82 -6.02 -39.42
C SER A 120 -17.86 -6.20 -38.25
N GLU A 121 -17.95 -5.32 -37.23
CA GLU A 121 -17.09 -5.33 -36.05
C GLU A 121 -17.74 -6.16 -34.95
N ILE A 122 -17.38 -7.46 -34.88
CA ILE A 122 -17.96 -8.39 -33.89
C ILE A 122 -17.04 -8.51 -32.68
N GLY A 123 -17.62 -8.32 -31.47
CA GLY A 123 -16.94 -8.39 -30.18
C GLY A 123 -16.21 -7.10 -29.80
N VAL A 124 -16.05 -6.89 -28.49
CA VAL A 124 -15.56 -5.63 -27.91
C VAL A 124 -14.20 -5.17 -28.45
N ALA A 125 -13.27 -6.09 -28.66
CA ALA A 125 -11.93 -5.77 -29.15
C ALA A 125 -11.94 -5.20 -30.57
N ARG A 126 -12.73 -5.79 -31.50
CA ARG A 126 -12.84 -5.29 -32.87
C ARG A 126 -13.61 -3.97 -32.95
N ARG A 127 -14.64 -3.82 -32.15
CA ARG A 127 -15.41 -2.57 -32.05
C ARG A 127 -14.52 -1.45 -31.52
N PHE A 128 -13.70 -1.72 -30.49
CA PHE A 128 -12.71 -0.76 -29.99
C PHE A 128 -11.68 -0.34 -31.04
N GLN A 129 -11.16 -1.28 -31.85
CA GLN A 129 -10.29 -0.96 -32.99
C GLN A 129 -10.99 -0.05 -34.01
N GLY A 130 -12.25 -0.36 -34.35
CA GLY A 130 -13.06 0.45 -35.26
C GLY A 130 -13.32 1.86 -34.75
N ILE A 131 -13.59 2.00 -33.45
CA ILE A 131 -13.76 3.31 -32.79
C ILE A 131 -12.47 4.14 -32.87
N ILE A 132 -11.30 3.56 -32.54
CA ILE A 132 -10.01 4.26 -32.65
C ILE A 132 -9.77 4.76 -34.07
N ARG A 133 -10.02 3.92 -35.07
CA ARG A 133 -9.87 4.29 -36.50
C ARG A 133 -10.81 5.42 -36.87
N ARG A 134 -12.11 5.31 -36.60
CA ARG A 134 -13.12 6.32 -36.95
C ARG A 134 -12.90 7.65 -36.22
N ALA A 135 -12.54 7.61 -34.94
CA ALA A 135 -12.18 8.81 -34.18
C ALA A 135 -10.99 9.55 -34.81
N CYS A 136 -9.96 8.79 -35.25
CA CYS A 136 -8.80 9.34 -35.93
C CYS A 136 -9.18 9.94 -37.31
N GLU A 137 -9.96 9.24 -38.12
CA GLU A 137 -10.39 9.68 -39.46
C GLU A 137 -11.31 10.91 -39.39
N GLN A 138 -12.32 10.90 -38.51
CA GLN A 138 -13.30 11.98 -38.38
C GLN A 138 -12.69 13.29 -37.85
N THR A 139 -11.74 13.20 -36.93
CA THR A 139 -11.12 14.38 -36.32
C THR A 139 -9.85 14.84 -37.04
N GLY A 140 -9.27 14.00 -37.91
CA GLY A 140 -7.96 14.22 -38.50
C GLY A 140 -6.84 14.22 -37.46
N ARG A 141 -7.09 13.74 -36.24
CA ARG A 141 -6.17 13.72 -35.11
C ARG A 141 -6.05 12.31 -34.53
N ARG A 142 -4.84 11.95 -34.11
CA ARG A 142 -4.60 10.67 -33.43
C ARG A 142 -5.27 10.66 -32.05
N VAL A 143 -5.70 9.50 -31.61
CA VAL A 143 -6.49 9.27 -30.40
C VAL A 143 -5.60 9.23 -29.15
N VAL A 144 -6.06 9.78 -28.05
CA VAL A 144 -5.50 9.61 -26.70
C VAL A 144 -6.31 8.55 -25.96
N ILE A 145 -5.64 7.58 -25.36
CA ILE A 145 -6.26 6.46 -24.63
C ILE A 145 -5.79 6.50 -23.19
N LEU A 146 -6.73 6.58 -22.26
CA LEU A 146 -6.50 6.62 -20.82
C LEU A 146 -7.22 5.46 -20.17
N ILE A 147 -6.50 4.63 -19.39
CA ILE A 147 -7.06 3.45 -18.72
C ILE A 147 -6.70 3.50 -17.24
N ASP A 148 -7.74 3.61 -16.39
CA ASP A 148 -7.57 3.61 -14.94
C ASP A 148 -7.91 2.25 -14.34
N GLU A 149 -7.16 1.86 -13.28
CA GLU A 149 -7.35 0.64 -12.48
C GLU A 149 -7.38 -0.65 -13.34
N TYR A 150 -6.47 -0.75 -14.34
CA TYR A 150 -6.44 -1.86 -15.31
C TYR A 150 -6.38 -3.24 -14.65
N ASP A 151 -5.80 -3.32 -13.45
CA ASP A 151 -5.55 -4.57 -12.70
C ASP A 151 -6.72 -4.97 -11.78
N LYS A 152 -7.71 -4.10 -11.59
CA LYS A 152 -8.81 -4.34 -10.66
C LYS A 152 -9.61 -5.63 -10.95
N PRO A 153 -9.96 -5.97 -12.20
CA PRO A 153 -10.63 -7.24 -12.48
C PRO A 153 -9.80 -8.45 -12.03
N MET A 154 -8.50 -8.41 -12.30
CA MET A 154 -7.58 -9.47 -11.96
C MET A 154 -7.38 -9.61 -10.44
N LEU A 155 -7.29 -8.48 -9.73
CA LEU A 155 -7.15 -8.46 -8.26
C LEU A 155 -8.38 -9.01 -7.55
N GLN A 156 -9.57 -8.70 -8.03
CA GLN A 156 -10.82 -9.19 -7.43
C GLN A 156 -11.07 -10.68 -7.72
N ALA A 157 -10.46 -11.22 -8.76
CA ALA A 157 -10.52 -12.64 -9.10
C ALA A 157 -9.42 -13.49 -8.41
N ILE A 158 -8.60 -12.91 -7.52
CA ILE A 158 -7.58 -13.66 -6.75
C ILE A 158 -8.28 -14.80 -5.98
N GLY A 159 -7.70 -16.01 -6.06
CA GLY A 159 -8.29 -17.22 -5.50
C GLY A 159 -9.25 -17.97 -6.43
N ASN A 160 -9.59 -17.41 -7.61
CA ASN A 160 -10.39 -18.06 -8.65
C ASN A 160 -9.61 -18.08 -9.98
N GLU A 161 -8.81 -19.12 -10.17
CA GLU A 161 -7.92 -19.26 -11.34
C GLU A 161 -8.68 -19.29 -12.68
N ALA A 162 -9.85 -19.92 -12.72
CA ALA A 162 -10.67 -19.97 -13.93
C ALA A 162 -11.13 -18.58 -14.36
N LEU A 163 -11.64 -17.79 -13.41
CA LEU A 163 -12.08 -16.41 -13.65
C LEU A 163 -10.90 -15.49 -14.05
N GLN A 164 -9.75 -15.65 -13.39
CA GLN A 164 -8.54 -14.89 -13.75
C GLN A 164 -8.07 -15.19 -15.18
N ASN A 165 -8.11 -16.45 -15.61
CA ASN A 165 -7.72 -16.84 -16.97
C ASN A 165 -8.66 -16.23 -18.02
N GLU A 166 -9.95 -16.18 -17.73
CA GLU A 166 -10.94 -15.56 -18.61
C GLU A 166 -10.74 -14.05 -18.72
N TYR A 167 -10.60 -13.35 -17.59
CA TYR A 167 -10.31 -11.91 -17.58
C TYR A 167 -8.99 -11.58 -18.28
N ARG A 168 -7.95 -12.38 -18.07
CA ARG A 168 -6.67 -12.23 -18.77
C ARG A 168 -6.83 -12.32 -20.28
N GLY A 169 -7.60 -13.31 -20.77
CA GLY A 169 -7.88 -13.49 -22.19
C GLY A 169 -8.64 -12.29 -22.78
N THR A 170 -9.67 -11.81 -22.09
CA THR A 170 -10.48 -10.66 -22.48
C THR A 170 -9.67 -9.37 -22.52
N LEU A 171 -8.89 -9.06 -21.47
CA LEU A 171 -8.02 -7.88 -21.41
C LEU A 171 -6.93 -7.92 -22.47
N LYS A 172 -6.29 -9.08 -22.68
CA LYS A 172 -5.27 -9.25 -23.72
C LYS A 172 -5.82 -8.96 -25.12
N ALA A 173 -7.00 -9.50 -25.43
CA ALA A 173 -7.67 -9.25 -26.71
C ALA A 173 -8.04 -7.77 -26.88
N PHE A 174 -8.57 -7.14 -25.82
CA PHE A 174 -8.98 -5.73 -25.84
C PHE A 174 -7.79 -4.79 -26.03
N TYR A 175 -6.73 -4.97 -25.23
CA TYR A 175 -5.53 -4.12 -25.31
C TYR A 175 -4.67 -4.40 -26.57
N GLY A 176 -4.86 -5.54 -27.21
CA GLY A 176 -4.27 -5.82 -28.53
C GLY A 176 -4.63 -4.78 -29.61
N ALA A 177 -5.74 -4.05 -29.41
CA ALA A 177 -6.12 -2.91 -30.24
C ALA A 177 -5.06 -1.79 -30.23
N LEU A 178 -4.35 -1.58 -29.13
CA LEU A 178 -3.32 -0.55 -29.02
C LEU A 178 -2.17 -0.79 -30.00
N LYS A 179 -1.81 -2.06 -30.22
CA LYS A 179 -0.77 -2.43 -31.19
C LYS A 179 -1.28 -2.33 -32.62
N SER A 180 -2.47 -2.88 -32.88
CA SER A 180 -3.00 -2.92 -34.25
C SER A 180 -3.38 -1.54 -34.79
N MET A 181 -3.73 -0.59 -33.89
CA MET A 181 -4.10 0.79 -34.22
C MET A 181 -3.00 1.80 -33.95
N ASP A 182 -1.73 1.37 -33.91
CA ASP A 182 -0.58 2.22 -33.58
C ASP A 182 -0.56 3.54 -34.38
N GLY A 183 -0.81 3.52 -35.68
CA GLY A 183 -0.84 4.70 -36.54
C GLY A 183 -1.87 5.76 -36.14
N CYS A 184 -2.96 5.35 -35.49
CA CYS A 184 -4.07 6.20 -35.07
C CYS A 184 -3.95 6.67 -33.61
N ILE A 185 -2.96 6.22 -32.84
CA ILE A 185 -2.81 6.58 -31.42
C ILE A 185 -1.74 7.65 -31.27
N ARG A 186 -2.03 8.72 -30.52
CA ARG A 186 -1.10 9.78 -30.11
C ARG A 186 -0.39 9.43 -28.82
N PHE A 187 -1.16 8.94 -27.84
CA PHE A 187 -0.71 8.69 -26.49
C PHE A 187 -1.60 7.64 -25.81
N ALA A 188 -1.03 6.78 -24.98
CA ALA A 188 -1.78 5.91 -24.11
C ALA A 188 -1.09 5.79 -22.75
N LEU A 189 -1.86 5.93 -21.67
CA LEU A 189 -1.42 5.71 -20.31
C LEU A 189 -2.36 4.72 -19.62
N LEU A 190 -1.76 3.65 -19.09
CA LEU A 190 -2.46 2.66 -18.28
C LEU A 190 -2.01 2.81 -16.83
N THR A 191 -2.95 2.93 -15.91
CA THR A 191 -2.66 3.01 -14.47
C THR A 191 -3.27 1.85 -13.72
N GLY A 192 -2.64 1.48 -12.60
CA GLY A 192 -3.11 0.46 -11.68
C GLY A 192 -2.44 0.57 -10.32
N VAL A 193 -2.88 -0.27 -9.40
CA VAL A 193 -2.23 -0.44 -8.10
C VAL A 193 -1.05 -1.40 -8.25
N THR A 194 -1.25 -2.50 -8.96
CA THR A 194 -0.27 -3.58 -9.10
C THR A 194 0.15 -3.76 -10.56
N LYS A 195 1.18 -4.59 -10.76
CA LYS A 195 1.60 -5.07 -12.08
C LYS A 195 0.98 -6.43 -12.42
N PHE A 196 -0.14 -6.77 -11.78
CA PHE A 196 -0.79 -8.07 -11.90
C PHE A 196 -1.16 -8.38 -13.35
N GLY A 197 -0.70 -9.53 -13.83
CA GLY A 197 -0.93 -9.94 -15.21
C GLY A 197 -0.24 -9.07 -16.27
N LYS A 198 0.57 -8.06 -15.89
CA LYS A 198 1.23 -7.16 -16.84
C LYS A 198 1.98 -7.92 -17.94
N VAL A 199 2.77 -8.92 -17.57
CA VAL A 199 3.53 -9.71 -18.52
C VAL A 199 2.60 -10.50 -19.46
N SER A 200 1.52 -11.07 -18.95
CA SER A 200 0.61 -11.92 -19.71
C SER A 200 -0.44 -11.14 -20.51
N VAL A 201 -0.96 -10.04 -19.95
CA VAL A 201 -1.98 -9.17 -20.59
C VAL A 201 -1.35 -8.30 -21.68
N PHE A 202 -0.14 -7.79 -21.43
CA PHE A 202 0.56 -6.89 -22.35
C PHE A 202 1.71 -7.56 -23.12
N SER A 203 1.77 -8.91 -23.15
CA SER A 203 2.81 -9.65 -23.87
C SER A 203 3.00 -9.22 -25.33
N ASP A 204 1.94 -8.73 -25.94
CA ASP A 204 1.92 -8.26 -27.33
C ASP A 204 2.25 -6.76 -27.48
N LEU A 205 2.34 -6.00 -26.38
CA LEU A 205 2.65 -4.56 -26.34
C LEU A 205 4.10 -4.32 -25.89
N ASN A 206 5.06 -4.73 -26.73
CA ASN A 206 6.50 -4.63 -26.43
C ASN A 206 7.02 -3.19 -26.28
N ASN A 207 6.22 -2.20 -26.68
CA ASN A 207 6.53 -0.77 -26.64
C ASN A 207 5.95 -0.04 -25.39
N LEU A 208 5.30 -0.76 -24.49
CA LEU A 208 4.74 -0.20 -23.25
C LEU A 208 5.86 0.12 -22.24
N ARG A 209 6.15 1.41 -22.06
CA ARG A 209 7.17 1.88 -21.12
C ARG A 209 6.63 1.93 -19.70
N ASP A 210 7.15 1.08 -18.84
CA ASP A 210 6.87 1.15 -17.40
C ASP A 210 7.67 2.30 -16.76
N ILE A 211 6.95 3.27 -16.22
CA ILE A 211 7.54 4.45 -15.55
C ILE A 211 7.45 4.37 -14.03
N SER A 212 7.00 3.26 -13.48
CA SER A 212 6.74 3.12 -12.04
C SER A 212 8.00 3.26 -11.18
N MET A 213 9.17 2.86 -11.72
CA MET A 213 10.46 2.92 -11.01
C MET A 213 11.49 3.79 -11.75
N ILE A 214 11.04 4.81 -12.50
CA ILE A 214 11.92 5.77 -13.19
C ILE A 214 11.98 7.07 -12.41
N ASP A 215 13.18 7.54 -12.05
CA ASP A 215 13.41 8.75 -11.24
C ASP A 215 12.71 9.99 -11.78
N GLN A 216 12.73 10.20 -13.10
CA GLN A 216 12.06 11.31 -13.78
C GLN A 216 10.56 11.42 -13.45
N TYR A 217 9.91 10.29 -13.12
CA TYR A 217 8.47 10.20 -12.83
C TYR A 217 8.18 9.82 -11.37
N ALA A 218 9.19 9.86 -10.50
CA ALA A 218 9.02 9.50 -9.09
C ALA A 218 7.99 10.41 -8.38
N GLU A 219 7.98 11.69 -8.73
CA GLU A 219 7.10 12.72 -8.13
C GLU A 219 5.79 12.96 -8.91
N ILE A 220 5.50 12.21 -9.98
CA ILE A 220 4.30 12.44 -10.82
C ILE A 220 2.98 12.21 -10.05
N CYS A 221 3.02 11.38 -9.02
CA CYS A 221 1.94 11.12 -8.06
C CYS A 221 2.49 11.22 -6.63
N GLY A 222 1.65 11.62 -5.68
CA GLY A 222 2.07 11.88 -4.32
C GLY A 222 2.44 13.36 -4.10
N ILE A 223 2.85 13.70 -2.89
CA ILE A 223 3.29 15.05 -2.51
C ILE A 223 4.69 14.94 -1.93
N SER A 224 5.66 15.68 -2.49
CA SER A 224 7.01 15.74 -1.98
C SER A 224 7.14 16.73 -0.81
N GLU A 225 8.18 16.59 0.00
CA GLU A 225 8.45 17.50 1.13
C GLU A 225 8.53 18.97 0.66
N LYS A 226 9.17 19.21 -0.48
CA LYS A 226 9.25 20.55 -1.08
C LYS A 226 7.86 21.11 -1.41
N GLU A 227 6.97 20.29 -1.92
CA GLU A 227 5.61 20.69 -2.25
C GLU A 227 4.77 20.95 -1.00
N ILE A 228 5.00 20.24 0.10
CA ILE A 228 4.34 20.53 1.37
C ILE A 228 4.65 21.96 1.81
N TYR A 229 5.91 22.35 1.85
CA TYR A 229 6.29 23.72 2.23
C TYR A 229 5.82 24.77 1.22
N THR A 230 5.67 24.40 -0.06
CA THR A 230 5.19 25.35 -1.08
C THR A 230 3.67 25.59 -0.98
N TYR A 231 2.89 24.55 -0.72
CA TYR A 231 1.44 24.62 -0.80
C TYR A 231 0.73 24.61 0.56
N PHE A 232 1.37 24.14 1.63
CA PHE A 232 0.72 23.84 2.90
C PHE A 232 1.44 24.40 4.13
N GLU A 233 2.32 25.37 4.00
CA GLU A 233 3.07 25.93 5.13
C GLU A 233 2.16 26.56 6.19
N GLU A 234 1.15 27.34 5.77
CA GLU A 234 0.15 27.89 6.69
C GLU A 234 -0.66 26.80 7.37
N ASP A 235 -0.96 25.70 6.66
CA ASP A 235 -1.72 24.57 7.19
C ASP A 235 -0.93 23.82 8.27
N ILE A 236 0.41 23.77 8.15
CA ILE A 236 1.28 23.20 9.20
C ILE A 236 1.20 24.06 10.46
N HIS A 237 1.24 25.38 10.35
CA HIS A 237 1.08 26.28 11.48
C HIS A 237 -0.29 26.12 12.17
N GLU A 238 -1.37 26.00 11.39
CA GLU A 238 -2.71 25.76 11.92
C GLU A 238 -2.82 24.37 12.60
N LEU A 239 -2.21 23.34 12.04
CA LEU A 239 -2.15 22.01 12.62
C LEU A 239 -1.37 22.03 13.95
N ALA A 240 -0.20 22.65 13.98
CA ALA A 240 0.62 22.79 15.18
C ALA A 240 -0.17 23.47 16.31
N ALA A 241 -0.83 24.58 16.00
CA ALA A 241 -1.67 25.29 16.97
C ALA A 241 -2.85 24.43 17.48
N ALA A 242 -3.51 23.67 16.59
CA ALA A 242 -4.64 22.83 16.95
C ALA A 242 -4.25 21.61 17.81
N THR A 243 -3.02 21.10 17.62
CA THR A 243 -2.50 19.92 18.35
C THR A 243 -1.66 20.29 19.58
N GLY A 244 -1.37 21.57 19.80
CA GLY A 244 -0.51 22.04 20.89
C GLY A 244 0.97 21.74 20.69
N MET A 245 1.40 21.51 19.45
CA MET A 245 2.79 21.23 19.05
C MET A 245 3.48 22.52 18.59
N SER A 246 4.83 22.52 18.62
CA SER A 246 5.60 23.49 17.86
C SER A 246 5.50 23.18 16.35
N TYR A 247 5.93 24.13 15.52
CA TYR A 247 5.98 23.94 14.07
C TYR A 247 6.90 22.76 13.68
N GLU A 248 8.07 22.69 14.32
CA GLU A 248 9.07 21.64 14.10
C GLU A 248 8.55 20.25 14.52
N GLU A 249 7.84 20.18 15.64
CA GLU A 249 7.20 18.94 16.10
C GLU A 249 6.10 18.50 15.12
N ALA A 250 5.28 19.42 14.63
CA ALA A 250 4.25 19.11 13.64
C ALA A 250 4.86 18.62 12.31
N CYS A 251 5.94 19.24 11.82
CA CYS A 251 6.68 18.79 10.65
C CYS A 251 7.25 17.37 10.85
N ALA A 252 7.88 17.11 12.00
CA ALA A 252 8.45 15.79 12.32
C ALA A 252 7.35 14.71 12.41
N GLU A 253 6.21 15.04 13.02
CA GLU A 253 5.08 14.12 13.14
C GLU A 253 4.40 13.87 11.79
N LEU A 254 4.24 14.87 10.92
CA LEU A 254 3.79 14.70 9.53
C LEU A 254 4.72 13.74 8.76
N LYS A 255 6.03 13.94 8.90
CA LYS A 255 7.03 13.09 8.25
C LYS A 255 6.97 11.66 8.75
N THR A 256 6.92 11.47 10.06
CA THR A 256 6.85 10.15 10.70
C THR A 256 5.60 9.37 10.29
N ASN A 257 4.45 10.04 10.18
CA ASN A 257 3.18 9.38 9.92
C ASN A 257 2.89 9.17 8.43
N TYR A 258 3.30 10.08 7.53
CA TYR A 258 2.76 10.09 6.15
C TYR A 258 3.81 10.12 5.04
N ASP A 259 5.08 10.40 5.34
CA ASP A 259 6.19 10.35 4.39
C ASP A 259 6.70 8.92 4.17
N GLY A 260 7.76 8.79 3.40
CA GLY A 260 8.60 7.60 3.31
C GLY A 260 8.21 6.63 2.22
N TYR A 261 7.28 6.95 1.33
CA TYR A 261 7.10 6.19 0.10
C TYR A 261 8.23 6.50 -0.89
N HIS A 262 9.03 5.51 -1.22
CA HIS A 262 10.09 5.61 -2.21
C HIS A 262 9.76 4.70 -3.40
N PHE A 263 9.65 5.29 -4.58
CA PHE A 263 9.27 4.57 -5.80
C PHE A 263 10.47 4.19 -6.66
N THR A 264 11.65 4.72 -6.35
CA THR A 264 12.89 4.47 -7.08
C THR A 264 14.05 4.23 -6.14
N GLU A 265 15.19 3.77 -6.68
CA GLU A 265 16.41 3.54 -5.91
C GLU A 265 17.05 4.82 -5.37
N ASN A 266 16.79 5.97 -5.99
CA ASN A 266 17.34 7.28 -5.57
C ASN A 266 16.49 7.98 -4.51
N ALA A 267 15.47 7.32 -4.00
CA ALA A 267 14.81 7.56 -2.71
C ALA A 267 14.35 9.01 -2.44
N ILE A 268 13.55 9.59 -3.35
CA ILE A 268 12.78 10.79 -3.02
C ILE A 268 11.57 10.33 -2.19
N GLY A 269 11.47 10.80 -0.93
CA GLY A 269 10.33 10.52 -0.05
C GLY A 269 9.07 11.22 -0.54
N MET A 270 7.98 10.44 -0.64
CA MET A 270 6.68 10.95 -1.04
C MET A 270 5.67 10.74 0.07
N TYR A 271 4.94 11.80 0.40
CA TYR A 271 3.81 11.74 1.32
C TYR A 271 2.57 11.19 0.63
N ASN A 272 1.79 10.41 1.36
CA ASN A 272 0.48 9.99 0.89
C ASN A 272 -0.47 11.20 0.85
N PRO A 273 -1.00 11.60 -0.33
CA PRO A 273 -1.85 12.79 -0.44
C PRO A 273 -3.13 12.69 0.37
N PHE A 274 -3.75 11.50 0.42
CA PHE A 274 -5.02 11.32 1.10
C PHE A 274 -4.91 11.53 2.60
N SER A 275 -3.90 10.93 3.26
CA SER A 275 -3.66 11.11 4.68
C SER A 275 -3.24 12.53 5.02
N LEU A 276 -2.34 13.11 4.23
CA LEU A 276 -1.88 14.47 4.42
C LEU A 276 -3.02 15.50 4.33
N LEU A 277 -3.83 15.44 3.27
CA LEU A 277 -4.94 16.37 3.06
C LEU A 277 -6.04 16.22 4.11
N ASN A 278 -6.34 14.98 4.57
CA ASN A 278 -7.25 14.76 5.69
C ASN A 278 -6.72 15.35 6.99
N THR A 279 -5.42 15.23 7.25
CA THR A 279 -4.79 15.81 8.45
C THR A 279 -4.96 17.32 8.48
N PHE A 280 -4.71 17.99 7.37
CA PHE A 280 -4.92 19.44 7.27
C PHE A 280 -6.41 19.82 7.36
N ALA A 281 -7.29 19.12 6.63
CA ALA A 281 -8.72 19.39 6.65
C ALA A 281 -9.34 19.25 8.05
N ASN A 282 -8.90 18.24 8.81
CA ASN A 282 -9.42 17.94 10.15
C ASN A 282 -8.58 18.56 11.27
N ARG A 283 -7.42 19.16 10.97
CA ARG A 283 -6.43 19.66 11.94
C ARG A 283 -6.08 18.64 13.01
N ARG A 284 -5.96 17.37 12.60
CA ARG A 284 -5.74 16.23 13.48
C ARG A 284 -4.97 15.13 12.76
N PHE A 285 -3.97 14.56 13.43
CA PHE A 285 -3.31 13.34 12.99
C PHE A 285 -4.25 12.14 13.10
N GLY A 286 -4.20 11.23 12.12
CA GLY A 286 -5.05 10.04 12.07
C GLY A 286 -4.57 9.01 11.06
N SER A 287 -5.19 7.82 11.07
CA SER A 287 -4.86 6.72 10.18
C SER A 287 -5.84 6.68 8.99
N TYR A 288 -5.78 7.69 8.13
CA TYR A 288 -6.79 7.92 7.09
C TYR A 288 -6.66 6.99 5.88
N TRP A 289 -5.43 6.71 5.43
CA TRP A 289 -5.22 5.85 4.25
C TRP A 289 -5.67 4.43 4.50
N PHE A 290 -5.32 3.89 5.67
CA PHE A 290 -5.63 2.52 6.04
C PHE A 290 -7.14 2.27 6.16
N GLU A 291 -7.92 3.25 6.62
CA GLU A 291 -9.38 3.18 6.74
C GLU A 291 -10.11 3.06 5.39
N THR A 292 -9.47 3.45 4.28
CA THR A 292 -10.13 3.46 2.95
C THR A 292 -10.24 2.10 2.27
N GLY A 293 -9.70 1.06 2.84
CA GLY A 293 -9.82 -0.30 2.29
C GLY A 293 -8.78 -1.25 2.86
N THR A 294 -9.26 -2.18 3.63
CA THR A 294 -8.46 -3.26 4.20
C THR A 294 -8.21 -4.34 3.15
N PRO A 295 -6.97 -4.78 2.98
CA PRO A 295 -6.64 -5.80 1.98
C PRO A 295 -6.89 -7.20 2.55
N THR A 296 -8.14 -7.60 2.64
CA THR A 296 -8.51 -8.94 3.14
C THR A 296 -7.74 -10.03 2.41
N TYR A 297 -7.56 -9.88 1.09
CA TYR A 297 -6.81 -10.84 0.30
C TYR A 297 -5.32 -10.96 0.69
N LEU A 298 -4.68 -9.89 1.21
CA LEU A 298 -3.29 -9.97 1.70
C LEU A 298 -3.18 -10.86 2.93
N VAL A 299 -4.13 -10.76 3.84
CA VAL A 299 -4.17 -11.64 5.01
C VAL A 299 -4.38 -13.09 4.60
N GLU A 300 -5.27 -13.32 3.63
CA GLU A 300 -5.49 -14.66 3.07
C GLU A 300 -4.22 -15.23 2.43
N LEU A 301 -3.47 -14.40 1.67
CA LEU A 301 -2.18 -14.80 1.11
C LEU A 301 -1.15 -15.13 2.20
N LEU A 302 -0.98 -14.24 3.20
CA LEU A 302 -0.04 -14.48 4.30
C LEU A 302 -0.36 -15.76 5.07
N LYS A 303 -1.65 -16.01 5.33
CA LYS A 303 -2.11 -17.25 6.00
C LYS A 303 -1.92 -18.47 5.12
N LEU A 304 -2.27 -18.38 3.83
CA LEU A 304 -2.15 -19.49 2.87
C LEU A 304 -0.70 -19.99 2.77
N HIS A 305 0.25 -19.06 2.80
CA HIS A 305 1.68 -19.37 2.69
C HIS A 305 2.38 -19.53 4.04
N HIS A 306 1.64 -19.51 5.16
CA HIS A 306 2.21 -19.56 6.52
C HIS A 306 3.39 -18.60 6.69
N TYR A 307 3.26 -17.38 6.14
CA TYR A 307 4.35 -16.41 6.05
C TYR A 307 4.75 -15.94 7.46
N PRO A 308 6.03 -16.00 7.84
CA PRO A 308 6.52 -15.43 9.10
C PRO A 308 6.44 -13.91 9.04
N ILE A 309 5.52 -13.30 9.81
CA ILE A 309 5.26 -11.85 9.74
C ILE A 309 6.49 -11.01 10.09
N GLU A 310 7.38 -11.52 10.94
CA GLU A 310 8.64 -10.87 11.30
C GLU A 310 9.57 -10.66 10.11
N GLU A 311 9.54 -11.54 9.10
CA GLU A 311 10.37 -11.41 7.90
C GLU A 311 10.02 -10.16 7.07
N LEU A 312 8.84 -9.55 7.29
CA LEU A 312 8.47 -8.29 6.62
C LEU A 312 9.40 -7.11 6.94
N GLU A 313 10.22 -7.19 7.99
CA GLU A 313 11.19 -6.16 8.35
C GLU A 313 12.55 -6.30 7.66
N HIS A 314 12.84 -7.47 7.11
CA HIS A 314 14.17 -7.81 6.58
C HIS A 314 14.13 -8.31 5.13
N ILE A 315 13.21 -7.79 4.34
CA ILE A 315 13.05 -8.22 2.96
C ILE A 315 14.16 -7.66 2.10
N VAL A 316 14.91 -8.56 1.46
CA VAL A 316 15.85 -8.22 0.39
C VAL A 316 15.40 -8.97 -0.86
N THR A 317 15.17 -8.23 -1.96
CA THR A 317 14.58 -8.80 -3.17
C THR A 317 15.11 -8.12 -4.44
N SER A 318 14.86 -8.70 -5.60
CA SER A 318 15.27 -8.16 -6.90
C SER A 318 14.09 -7.54 -7.66
N GLN A 319 14.39 -6.66 -8.63
CA GLN A 319 13.34 -6.04 -9.45
C GLN A 319 12.46 -7.06 -10.19
N PRO A 320 12.98 -8.16 -10.78
CA PRO A 320 12.12 -9.16 -11.40
C PRO A 320 11.08 -9.76 -10.44
N VAL A 321 11.43 -9.95 -9.17
CA VAL A 321 10.50 -10.43 -8.14
C VAL A 321 9.46 -9.35 -7.84
N LEU A 322 9.87 -8.09 -7.67
CA LEU A 322 8.95 -6.98 -7.43
C LEU A 322 7.97 -6.74 -8.59
N ASP A 323 8.37 -7.08 -9.82
CA ASP A 323 7.55 -6.96 -11.02
C ASP A 323 6.66 -8.19 -11.28
N SER A 324 6.92 -9.31 -10.60
CA SER A 324 6.20 -10.57 -10.80
C SER A 324 5.01 -10.68 -9.85
N ILE A 325 3.81 -10.44 -10.36
CA ILE A 325 2.58 -10.95 -9.73
C ILE A 325 1.92 -11.87 -10.73
N ASP A 326 2.05 -13.16 -10.52
CA ASP A 326 1.35 -14.20 -11.26
C ASP A 326 0.51 -15.04 -10.30
N THR A 327 -0.55 -15.67 -10.82
CA THR A 327 -1.46 -16.55 -10.06
C THR A 327 -0.75 -17.73 -9.41
N ALA A 328 0.40 -18.13 -9.94
CA ALA A 328 1.22 -19.23 -9.44
C ALA A 328 2.25 -18.78 -8.39
N SER A 329 2.39 -17.49 -8.10
CA SER A 329 3.37 -17.00 -7.13
C SER A 329 2.96 -17.37 -5.71
N THR A 330 3.85 -18.08 -5.03
CA THR A 330 3.71 -18.40 -3.60
C THR A 330 4.22 -17.29 -2.69
N ASP A 331 4.84 -16.25 -3.27
CA ASP A 331 5.43 -15.13 -2.52
C ASP A 331 4.43 -13.96 -2.41
N PRO A 332 4.00 -13.57 -1.19
CA PRO A 332 3.11 -12.44 -0.99
C PRO A 332 3.79 -11.06 -1.15
N ILE A 333 5.13 -11.00 -1.12
CA ILE A 333 5.90 -9.76 -1.07
C ILE A 333 5.63 -8.82 -2.24
N PRO A 334 5.61 -9.27 -3.52
CA PRO A 334 5.31 -8.38 -4.65
C PRO A 334 3.96 -7.68 -4.50
N VAL A 335 2.94 -8.40 -4.03
CA VAL A 335 1.59 -7.86 -3.84
C VAL A 335 1.55 -6.87 -2.69
N ILE A 336 2.22 -7.16 -1.56
CA ILE A 336 2.30 -6.28 -0.39
C ILE A 336 3.02 -4.97 -0.76
N TYR A 337 4.15 -5.07 -1.49
CA TYR A 337 4.93 -3.92 -1.97
C TYR A 337 4.11 -3.05 -2.93
N GLN A 338 3.57 -3.63 -4.00
CA GLN A 338 2.85 -2.87 -5.01
C GLN A 338 1.56 -2.26 -4.48
N SER A 339 0.91 -2.91 -3.50
CA SER A 339 -0.26 -2.37 -2.81
C SER A 339 0.07 -1.19 -1.88
N GLY A 340 1.37 -0.92 -1.62
CA GLY A 340 1.83 0.24 -0.84
C GLY A 340 1.97 0.00 0.65
N TYR A 341 1.95 -1.26 1.11
CA TYR A 341 2.25 -1.58 2.51
C TYR A 341 3.75 -1.64 2.77
N LEU A 342 4.54 -1.96 1.75
CA LEU A 342 6.00 -1.88 1.76
C LEU A 342 6.47 -0.85 0.74
N THR A 343 7.68 -0.35 0.95
CA THR A 343 8.37 0.59 0.06
C THR A 343 9.85 0.27 -0.01
N ILE A 344 10.56 0.84 -0.98
CA ILE A 344 12.01 0.73 -1.09
C ILE A 344 12.66 1.52 0.04
N LYS A 345 13.49 0.87 0.86
CA LYS A 345 14.30 1.50 1.92
C LYS A 345 15.77 1.62 1.53
N GLY A 346 16.21 0.86 0.55
CA GLY A 346 17.58 0.90 0.06
C GLY A 346 17.77 0.07 -1.20
N TYR A 347 18.89 0.33 -1.89
CA TYR A 347 19.30 -0.41 -3.07
C TYR A 347 20.78 -0.74 -3.00
N ASN A 348 21.13 -1.99 -3.21
CA ASN A 348 22.51 -2.44 -3.30
C ASN A 348 22.91 -2.60 -4.76
N LYS A 349 23.74 -1.66 -5.27
CA LYS A 349 24.19 -1.65 -6.67
C LYS A 349 25.02 -2.87 -7.06
N MET A 350 25.76 -3.47 -6.10
CA MET A 350 26.63 -4.60 -6.38
C MET A 350 25.84 -5.89 -6.64
N PHE A 351 24.73 -6.07 -5.92
CA PHE A 351 23.90 -7.26 -6.00
C PHE A 351 22.57 -7.00 -6.73
N GLU A 352 22.33 -5.78 -7.19
CA GLU A 352 21.12 -5.35 -7.90
C GLU A 352 19.85 -5.70 -7.14
N ASN A 353 19.85 -5.55 -5.80
CA ASN A 353 18.72 -5.89 -4.96
C ASN A 353 18.24 -4.71 -4.12
N TYR A 354 16.97 -4.76 -3.78
CA TYR A 354 16.25 -3.76 -2.99
C TYR A 354 16.02 -4.27 -1.57
N THR A 355 16.19 -3.39 -0.60
CA THR A 355 15.71 -3.61 0.77
C THR A 355 14.34 -2.96 0.90
N LEU A 356 13.35 -3.69 1.40
CA LEU A 356 11.99 -3.19 1.62
C LEU A 356 11.70 -3.03 3.11
N GLY A 357 10.71 -2.18 3.41
CA GLY A 357 10.17 -1.97 4.75
C GLY A 357 8.90 -1.14 4.70
N PHE A 358 8.23 -0.96 5.84
CA PHE A 358 7.04 -0.11 5.92
C PHE A 358 7.38 1.35 5.56
N PRO A 359 6.54 2.06 4.80
CA PRO A 359 6.83 3.44 4.43
C PRO A 359 6.89 4.35 5.65
N ASN A 360 5.91 4.26 6.53
CA ASN A 360 5.72 5.16 7.66
C ASN A 360 4.89 4.51 8.78
N ARG A 361 4.75 5.25 9.89
CA ARG A 361 4.07 4.80 11.10
C ARG A 361 2.57 4.52 10.88
N GLU A 362 1.87 5.32 10.06
CA GLU A 362 0.45 5.07 9.74
C GLU A 362 0.25 3.69 9.15
N VAL A 363 1.06 3.36 8.14
CA VAL A 363 0.94 2.09 7.42
C VAL A 363 1.35 0.91 8.28
N GLU A 364 2.48 1.01 8.97
CA GLU A 364 2.97 -0.04 9.87
C GLU A 364 1.95 -0.35 10.97
N GLN A 365 1.53 0.68 11.72
CA GLN A 365 0.57 0.52 12.81
C GLN A 365 -0.79 0.00 12.30
N GLY A 366 -1.27 0.55 11.18
CA GLY A 366 -2.51 0.11 10.57
C GLY A 366 -2.47 -1.35 10.13
N PHE A 367 -1.35 -1.78 9.54
CA PHE A 367 -1.15 -3.14 9.08
C PHE A 367 -1.20 -4.15 10.24
N PHE A 368 -0.46 -3.91 11.32
CA PHE A 368 -0.48 -4.78 12.50
C PHE A 368 -1.82 -4.75 13.23
N LYS A 369 -2.49 -3.59 13.35
CA LYS A 369 -3.86 -3.51 13.89
C LYS A 369 -4.86 -4.34 13.09
N PHE A 370 -4.68 -4.40 11.78
CA PHE A 370 -5.52 -5.21 10.91
C PHE A 370 -5.20 -6.70 11.01
N LEU A 371 -3.92 -7.08 11.16
CA LEU A 371 -3.52 -8.47 11.30
C LEU A 371 -4.03 -9.09 12.62
N LEU A 372 -4.00 -8.35 13.73
CA LEU A 372 -4.31 -8.90 15.05
C LEU A 372 -5.67 -9.62 15.13
N PRO A 373 -6.81 -9.03 14.72
CA PRO A 373 -8.09 -9.73 14.72
C PRO A 373 -8.13 -10.97 13.83
N ASN A 374 -7.35 -10.95 12.76
CA ASN A 374 -7.30 -12.05 11.80
C ASN A 374 -6.47 -13.25 12.27
N TYR A 375 -5.44 -13.01 13.09
CA TYR A 375 -4.56 -14.06 13.61
C TYR A 375 -4.98 -14.55 15.00
N ALA A 376 -5.38 -13.65 15.90
CA ALA A 376 -5.71 -13.95 17.30
C ALA A 376 -7.21 -14.13 17.57
N SER A 377 -8.06 -14.15 16.53
CA SER A 377 -9.53 -14.30 16.65
C SER A 377 -10.22 -13.30 17.61
N VAL A 378 -9.57 -12.19 17.86
CA VAL A 378 -10.13 -11.10 18.67
C VAL A 378 -11.05 -10.25 17.78
N SER A 379 -12.21 -9.84 18.26
CA SER A 379 -13.07 -8.95 17.47
C SER A 379 -12.38 -7.60 17.21
N VAL A 380 -12.59 -7.05 15.99
CA VAL A 380 -12.01 -5.77 15.58
C VAL A 380 -12.27 -4.66 16.59
N SER A 381 -13.46 -4.63 17.18
CA SER A 381 -13.86 -3.62 18.18
C SER A 381 -13.13 -3.75 19.53
N LYS A 382 -12.70 -4.97 19.89
CA LYS A 382 -12.00 -5.23 21.17
C LYS A 382 -10.48 -5.16 21.03
N SER A 383 -9.94 -5.31 19.82
CA SER A 383 -8.49 -5.36 19.56
C SER A 383 -7.71 -4.15 20.11
N PRO A 384 -8.15 -2.88 19.92
CA PRO A 384 -7.44 -1.73 20.51
C PRO A 384 -7.40 -1.75 22.04
N TYR A 385 -8.51 -2.15 22.68
CA TYR A 385 -8.57 -2.26 24.13
C TYR A 385 -7.67 -3.36 24.69
N GLN A 386 -7.52 -4.47 23.98
CA GLN A 386 -6.60 -5.53 24.40
C GLN A 386 -5.15 -5.03 24.40
N ILE A 387 -4.71 -4.31 23.36
CA ILE A 387 -3.37 -3.73 23.33
C ILE A 387 -3.19 -2.68 24.44
N GLN A 388 -4.19 -1.84 24.69
CA GLN A 388 -4.14 -0.90 25.80
C GLN A 388 -3.92 -1.62 27.13
N CYS A 389 -4.67 -2.68 27.41
CA CYS A 389 -4.51 -3.46 28.64
C CYS A 389 -3.08 -4.06 28.75
N PHE A 390 -2.54 -4.65 27.68
CA PHE A 390 -1.17 -5.16 27.70
C PHE A 390 -0.15 -4.07 28.03
N VAL A 391 -0.30 -2.88 27.45
CA VAL A 391 0.59 -1.74 27.73
C VAL A 391 0.45 -1.28 29.19
N GLU A 392 -0.78 -1.11 29.71
CA GLU A 392 -1.04 -0.71 31.09
C GLU A 392 -0.51 -1.73 32.10
N GLU A 393 -0.65 -3.03 31.83
CA GLU A 393 -0.16 -4.11 32.67
C GLU A 393 1.37 -4.10 32.79
N VAL A 394 2.10 -3.93 31.66
CA VAL A 394 3.57 -3.85 31.71
C VAL A 394 4.05 -2.52 32.32
N MET A 395 3.34 -1.43 32.10
CA MET A 395 3.66 -0.16 32.75
C MET A 395 3.47 -0.20 34.27
N ALA A 396 2.53 -1.02 34.74
CA ALA A 396 2.22 -1.18 36.16
C ALA A 396 2.97 -2.32 36.87
N GLY A 397 3.84 -3.07 36.16
CA GLY A 397 4.55 -4.23 36.72
C GLY A 397 3.69 -5.46 36.96
N LYS A 398 2.49 -5.54 36.37
CA LYS A 398 1.50 -6.62 36.58
C LYS A 398 1.76 -7.81 35.67
N VAL A 399 2.85 -8.53 35.92
CA VAL A 399 3.30 -9.65 35.07
C VAL A 399 2.26 -10.76 34.99
N ASP A 400 1.63 -11.10 36.12
CA ASP A 400 0.63 -12.18 36.15
C ASP A 400 -0.61 -11.83 35.33
N ASP A 401 -1.12 -10.61 35.44
CA ASP A 401 -2.29 -10.12 34.67
C ASP A 401 -1.98 -10.17 33.15
N PHE A 402 -0.77 -9.75 32.76
CA PHE A 402 -0.30 -9.80 31.38
C PHE A 402 -0.33 -11.23 30.80
N PHE A 403 0.24 -12.21 31.52
CA PHE A 403 0.27 -13.57 31.04
C PHE A 403 -1.08 -14.27 31.08
N GLU A 404 -1.95 -13.97 32.06
CA GLU A 404 -3.33 -14.49 32.06
C GLU A 404 -4.15 -13.96 30.89
N ARG A 405 -3.96 -12.68 30.53
CA ARG A 405 -4.57 -12.10 29.33
C ARG A 405 -4.07 -12.78 28.06
N LEU A 406 -2.76 -12.99 27.96
CA LEU A 406 -2.14 -13.65 26.80
C LEU A 406 -2.64 -15.10 26.67
N LYS A 407 -2.73 -15.86 27.77
CA LYS A 407 -3.32 -17.21 27.79
C LYS A 407 -4.77 -17.22 27.33
N THR A 408 -5.57 -16.25 27.79
CA THR A 408 -6.98 -16.13 27.39
C THR A 408 -7.09 -15.87 25.89
N MET A 409 -6.23 -15.00 25.33
CA MET A 409 -6.22 -14.72 23.89
C MET A 409 -5.87 -15.95 23.06
N PHE A 410 -4.91 -16.77 23.50
CA PHE A 410 -4.57 -18.00 22.81
C PHE A 410 -5.65 -19.09 22.91
N ALA A 411 -6.38 -19.15 24.03
CA ALA A 411 -7.47 -20.10 24.23
C ALA A 411 -8.65 -19.87 23.26
N ASP A 412 -8.85 -18.65 22.80
CA ASP A 412 -9.94 -18.28 21.89
C ASP A 412 -9.63 -18.55 20.41
N ILE A 413 -8.44 -19.10 20.06
CA ILE A 413 -8.04 -19.36 18.68
C ILE A 413 -8.72 -20.62 18.14
N PRO A 414 -9.48 -20.56 17.01
CA PRO A 414 -10.14 -21.71 16.42
C PRO A 414 -9.16 -22.78 15.92
N TYR A 415 -9.56 -24.05 16.05
CA TYR A 415 -8.78 -25.23 15.70
C TYR A 415 -8.25 -25.24 14.25
N GLU A 416 -9.01 -24.65 13.33
CA GLU A 416 -8.78 -24.72 11.89
C GLU A 416 -7.65 -23.78 11.39
N LEU A 417 -7.30 -22.75 12.17
CA LEU A 417 -6.31 -21.73 11.80
C LEU A 417 -4.85 -22.17 12.06
N ALA A 418 -4.62 -23.28 12.74
CA ALA A 418 -3.30 -23.66 13.26
C ALA A 418 -2.68 -24.87 12.55
N ARG A 419 -2.58 -24.88 11.21
CA ARG A 419 -1.91 -25.99 10.48
C ARG A 419 -0.38 -26.00 10.71
N ASP A 420 0.27 -24.84 10.71
CA ASP A 420 1.66 -24.67 11.15
C ASP A 420 1.65 -23.86 12.46
N ARG A 421 1.60 -24.58 13.58
CA ARG A 421 1.31 -24.01 14.89
C ARG A 421 2.41 -23.09 15.39
N GLU A 422 3.65 -23.46 15.16
CA GLU A 422 4.80 -22.68 15.62
C GLU A 422 4.80 -21.29 15.00
N VAL A 423 4.75 -21.20 13.68
CA VAL A 423 4.72 -19.92 12.94
C VAL A 423 3.48 -19.09 13.32
N HIS A 424 2.34 -19.76 13.56
CA HIS A 424 1.12 -19.04 13.92
C HIS A 424 1.23 -18.35 15.30
N TYR A 425 1.74 -19.05 16.33
CA TYR A 425 1.96 -18.46 17.65
C TYR A 425 3.02 -17.37 17.63
N GLN A 426 4.11 -17.59 16.90
CA GLN A 426 5.15 -16.59 16.70
C GLN A 426 4.59 -15.32 16.05
N ASN A 427 3.78 -15.47 15.02
CA ASN A 427 3.13 -14.34 14.35
C ASN A 427 2.23 -13.55 15.30
N ILE A 428 1.42 -14.21 16.14
CA ILE A 428 0.54 -13.52 17.10
C ILE A 428 1.37 -12.74 18.12
N LEU A 429 2.39 -13.35 18.71
CA LEU A 429 3.28 -12.67 19.66
C LEU A 429 3.96 -11.48 19.00
N TYR A 430 4.49 -11.68 17.81
CA TYR A 430 5.13 -10.61 17.06
C TYR A 430 4.18 -9.43 16.80
N ILE A 431 2.95 -9.68 16.36
CA ILE A 431 1.93 -8.66 16.13
C ILE A 431 1.62 -7.91 17.41
N ILE A 432 1.42 -8.61 18.54
CA ILE A 432 1.13 -7.99 19.84
C ILE A 432 2.28 -7.08 20.26
N PHE A 433 3.51 -7.60 20.26
CA PHE A 433 4.68 -6.83 20.69
C PHE A 433 5.02 -5.67 19.76
N LYS A 434 4.79 -5.82 18.47
CA LYS A 434 4.89 -4.70 17.52
C LYS A 434 3.87 -3.60 17.83
N LEU A 435 2.63 -3.95 18.09
CA LEU A 435 1.62 -2.97 18.48
C LEU A 435 1.93 -2.30 19.83
N MET A 436 2.46 -3.06 20.80
CA MET A 436 2.95 -2.49 22.06
C MET A 436 4.15 -1.56 21.84
N GLY A 437 5.00 -1.84 20.85
CA GLY A 437 6.18 -1.06 20.50
C GLY A 437 5.90 0.40 20.09
N PHE A 438 4.65 0.75 19.78
CA PHE A 438 4.25 2.15 19.56
C PHE A 438 4.05 2.94 20.88
N TYR A 439 4.04 2.27 22.03
CA TYR A 439 3.78 2.87 23.35
C TYR A 439 4.91 2.64 24.34
N VAL A 440 5.64 1.52 24.22
CA VAL A 440 6.76 1.13 25.09
C VAL A 440 7.91 0.63 24.21
N GLN A 441 9.13 0.68 24.72
CA GLN A 441 10.27 0.18 23.96
C GLN A 441 10.27 -1.35 23.94
N VAL A 442 10.31 -1.94 22.73
CA VAL A 442 10.30 -3.39 22.52
C VAL A 442 11.44 -3.77 21.58
N GLU A 443 12.30 -4.70 22.00
CA GLU A 443 13.30 -5.38 21.18
C GLU A 443 12.91 -6.85 21.06
N TYR A 444 12.66 -7.31 19.85
CA TYR A 444 12.18 -8.65 19.54
C TYR A 444 13.19 -9.36 18.62
N ARG A 445 13.56 -10.59 18.95
CA ARG A 445 14.45 -11.43 18.15
C ARG A 445 13.92 -12.85 18.11
N THR A 446 14.00 -13.49 16.95
CA THR A 446 13.60 -14.88 16.79
C THR A 446 14.75 -15.76 16.32
N ASN A 447 14.64 -17.02 16.68
CA ASN A 447 15.42 -18.13 16.15
C ASN A 447 14.56 -19.40 16.28
N ARG A 448 14.78 -20.43 15.49
CA ARG A 448 13.97 -21.67 15.44
C ARG A 448 13.50 -22.09 16.84
N GLY A 449 12.17 -22.06 17.06
CA GLY A 449 11.54 -22.46 18.32
C GLY A 449 11.79 -21.55 19.53
N ARG A 450 12.31 -20.32 19.31
CA ARG A 450 12.72 -19.39 20.36
C ARG A 450 12.35 -17.96 20.00
N ILE A 451 11.90 -17.22 20.99
CA ILE A 451 11.64 -15.79 20.88
C ILE A 451 12.33 -15.13 22.07
N ASP A 452 13.22 -14.21 21.79
CA ASP A 452 13.88 -13.38 22.79
C ASP A 452 13.26 -11.98 22.75
N LEU A 453 12.76 -11.49 23.86
CA LEU A 453 12.08 -10.21 23.95
C LEU A 453 12.64 -9.40 25.12
N VAL A 454 12.99 -8.14 24.84
CA VAL A 454 13.27 -7.14 25.87
C VAL A 454 12.24 -6.03 25.74
N LEU A 455 11.45 -5.82 26.80
CA LEU A 455 10.46 -4.74 26.89
C LEU A 455 10.88 -3.80 28.00
N GLN A 456 10.85 -2.49 27.73
CA GLN A 456 11.28 -1.47 28.66
C GLN A 456 10.20 -0.42 28.83
N THR A 457 9.89 -0.12 30.09
CA THR A 457 9.01 0.98 30.49
C THR A 457 9.80 1.99 31.31
N GLN A 458 9.14 2.99 31.87
CA GLN A 458 9.76 3.97 32.77
C GLN A 458 10.33 3.30 34.04
N ASP A 459 9.62 2.32 34.61
CA ASP A 459 9.92 1.75 35.92
C ASP A 459 10.37 0.29 35.87
N TYR A 460 10.20 -0.39 34.72
CA TYR A 460 10.42 -1.82 34.59
C TYR A 460 11.19 -2.18 33.32
N VAL A 461 11.96 -3.26 33.42
CA VAL A 461 12.60 -3.95 32.28
C VAL A 461 12.19 -5.42 32.33
N TYR A 462 11.65 -5.92 31.23
CA TYR A 462 11.22 -7.31 31.09
C TYR A 462 12.11 -8.00 30.07
N ILE A 463 12.78 -9.07 30.47
CA ILE A 463 13.59 -9.94 29.61
C ILE A 463 12.87 -11.27 29.54
N MET A 464 12.27 -11.59 28.41
CA MET A 464 11.42 -12.76 28.21
C MET A 464 12.04 -13.69 27.17
N GLU A 465 12.05 -14.97 27.49
CA GLU A 465 12.41 -16.05 26.58
C GLU A 465 11.23 -16.99 26.42
N PHE A 466 10.79 -17.21 25.17
CA PHE A 466 9.69 -18.11 24.86
C PHE A 466 10.22 -19.38 24.21
N ARG A 467 9.72 -20.53 24.64
CA ARG A 467 10.02 -21.84 24.07
C ARG A 467 8.76 -22.58 23.66
N LEU A 468 8.89 -23.39 22.62
CA LEU A 468 7.84 -24.31 22.19
C LEU A 468 8.23 -25.73 22.60
N ASN A 469 7.34 -26.43 23.32
CA ASN A 469 7.51 -27.81 23.78
C ASN A 469 8.81 -28.07 24.58
N GLY A 470 9.26 -27.05 25.33
CA GLY A 470 10.39 -27.14 26.27
C GLY A 470 9.95 -26.97 27.71
N SER A 471 10.68 -26.18 28.48
CA SER A 471 10.28 -25.78 29.83
C SER A 471 10.57 -24.29 30.10
N ALA A 472 9.84 -23.69 31.04
CA ALA A 472 10.10 -22.33 31.49
C ALA A 472 11.45 -22.21 32.23
N ASP A 473 11.91 -23.29 32.88
CA ASP A 473 13.24 -23.35 33.51
C ASP A 473 14.38 -23.29 32.47
N GLU A 474 14.25 -23.99 31.35
CA GLU A 474 15.23 -23.92 30.25
C GLU A 474 15.27 -22.52 29.63
N ALA A 475 14.13 -21.86 29.50
CA ALA A 475 14.06 -20.49 29.02
C ALA A 475 14.76 -19.52 29.99
N LEU A 476 14.51 -19.62 31.29
CA LEU A 476 15.23 -18.84 32.32
C LEU A 476 16.74 -19.13 32.35
N ALA A 477 17.12 -20.41 32.21
CA ALA A 477 18.53 -20.78 32.15
C ALA A 477 19.23 -20.10 30.97
N GLN A 478 18.60 -20.03 29.82
CA GLN A 478 19.16 -19.36 28.64
C GLN A 478 19.32 -17.84 28.85
N ILE A 479 18.35 -17.15 29.48
CA ILE A 479 18.49 -15.72 29.82
C ILE A 479 19.75 -15.50 30.67
N ARG A 480 20.02 -16.41 31.61
CA ARG A 480 21.21 -16.33 32.48
C ARG A 480 22.49 -16.64 31.71
N GLU A 481 22.54 -17.74 30.93
CA GLU A 481 23.73 -18.18 30.18
C GLU A 481 24.14 -17.17 29.09
N LYS A 482 23.20 -16.58 28.40
CA LYS A 482 23.43 -15.58 27.36
C LYS A 482 23.71 -14.20 27.93
N GLY A 483 23.47 -13.99 29.21
CA GLY A 483 23.72 -12.72 29.89
C GLY A 483 22.83 -11.57 29.41
N TYR A 484 21.61 -11.84 28.93
CA TYR A 484 20.70 -10.81 28.44
C TYR A 484 20.36 -9.72 29.46
N ALA A 485 20.47 -10.03 30.75
CA ALA A 485 20.29 -9.06 31.83
C ALA A 485 21.54 -8.20 32.12
N ALA A 486 22.70 -8.53 31.58
CA ALA A 486 23.94 -7.81 31.86
C ALA A 486 23.92 -6.29 31.55
N PRO A 487 23.30 -5.83 30.44
CA PRO A 487 23.15 -4.41 30.16
C PRO A 487 22.37 -3.66 31.25
N PHE A 488 21.49 -4.34 31.98
CA PHE A 488 20.59 -3.78 32.99
C PHE A 488 21.07 -4.02 34.42
N ALA A 489 22.28 -4.56 34.62
CA ALA A 489 22.81 -4.88 35.97
C ALA A 489 22.98 -3.66 36.90
N LYS A 490 23.03 -2.44 36.35
CA LYS A 490 23.10 -1.17 37.09
C LYS A 490 21.88 -0.28 36.86
N ASP A 491 20.81 -0.84 36.25
CA ASP A 491 19.58 -0.12 36.01
C ASP A 491 18.84 0.10 37.33
N SER A 492 18.29 1.29 37.53
CA SER A 492 17.51 1.62 38.71
C SER A 492 16.10 1.05 38.67
N ARG A 493 15.67 0.59 37.50
CA ARG A 493 14.35 -0.01 37.29
C ARG A 493 14.31 -1.46 37.81
N THR A 494 13.11 -1.94 38.09
CA THR A 494 12.91 -3.35 38.41
C THR A 494 13.10 -4.21 37.16
N VAL A 495 13.99 -5.20 37.22
CA VAL A 495 14.28 -6.11 36.11
C VAL A 495 13.60 -7.45 36.34
N TYR A 496 12.70 -7.83 35.43
CA TYR A 496 12.07 -9.16 35.41
C TYR A 496 12.75 -10.05 34.37
N LYS A 497 13.10 -11.27 34.76
CA LYS A 497 13.53 -12.35 33.88
C LYS A 497 12.40 -13.38 33.82
N ILE A 498 11.89 -13.66 32.62
CA ILE A 498 10.67 -14.45 32.45
C ILE A 498 10.92 -15.55 31.45
N GLY A 499 10.81 -16.79 31.90
CA GLY A 499 10.79 -17.97 31.04
C GLY A 499 9.36 -18.39 30.76
N VAL A 500 9.03 -18.61 29.48
CA VAL A 500 7.70 -18.99 29.02
C VAL A 500 7.79 -20.25 28.17
N ASN A 501 6.96 -21.26 28.47
CA ASN A 501 6.81 -22.44 27.65
C ASN A 501 5.43 -22.53 27.02
N PHE A 502 5.40 -22.63 25.70
CA PHE A 502 4.22 -22.97 24.90
C PHE A 502 4.14 -24.48 24.70
N SER A 503 2.95 -25.03 24.77
CA SER A 503 2.67 -26.41 24.45
C SER A 503 1.80 -26.53 23.20
N ASP A 504 2.26 -27.28 22.22
CA ASP A 504 1.48 -27.63 21.03
C ASP A 504 0.26 -28.50 21.38
N GLU A 505 0.37 -29.33 22.42
CA GLU A 505 -0.73 -30.19 22.89
C GLU A 505 -1.84 -29.34 23.50
N LEU A 506 -1.47 -28.40 24.43
CA LEU A 506 -2.40 -27.49 25.07
C LEU A 506 -2.80 -26.31 24.18
N ARG A 507 -2.03 -26.05 23.13
CA ARG A 507 -2.19 -24.88 22.23
C ARG A 507 -2.21 -23.55 22.97
N ASN A 508 -1.42 -23.46 24.01
CA ASN A 508 -1.42 -22.32 24.90
C ASN A 508 -0.10 -22.25 25.68
N ILE A 509 0.07 -21.20 26.44
CA ILE A 509 1.12 -21.07 27.43
C ILE A 509 0.88 -22.11 28.53
N GLN A 510 1.80 -23.07 28.62
CA GLN A 510 1.76 -24.11 29.62
C GLN A 510 2.32 -23.65 30.97
N GLU A 511 3.45 -22.93 30.91
CA GLU A 511 4.19 -22.55 32.11
C GLU A 511 4.81 -21.17 31.94
N VAL A 512 4.78 -20.37 32.98
CA VAL A 512 5.49 -19.08 33.09
C VAL A 512 6.26 -19.09 34.41
N LYS A 513 7.55 -18.76 34.34
CA LYS A 513 8.39 -18.56 35.54
C LYS A 513 9.00 -17.17 35.53
N VAL A 514 8.88 -16.48 36.64
CA VAL A 514 9.33 -15.10 36.83
C VAL A 514 10.40 -15.03 37.89
N GLU A 515 11.52 -14.39 37.58
CA GLU A 515 12.57 -14.02 38.53
C GLU A 515 12.69 -12.51 38.56
N MET A 516 12.63 -11.91 39.75
CA MET A 516 12.98 -10.51 39.96
C MET A 516 14.49 -10.41 40.18
N GLY A 517 15.17 -9.62 39.34
CA GLY A 517 16.54 -9.18 39.58
C GLY A 517 16.55 -7.90 40.41
N GLN A 518 17.45 -7.82 41.36
CA GLN A 518 17.77 -6.56 42.04
C GLN A 518 18.59 -5.68 41.13
#